data_fdecaf6bc60d9de1be126a02966b106c
#
_entry.id   fdecaf6bc60d9de1be126a02966b106c
#
_cell.length_a   1.000
_cell.length_b   1.000
_cell.length_c   1.000
_cell.angle_alpha   90.00
_cell.angle_beta   90.00
_cell.angle_gamma   90.00
#
_symmetry.space_group_name_H-M   'P 1'
#
loop_
_entity.id
_entity.type
_entity.pdbx_description
1 polymer ?
#
loop_
_entity_poly.entity_id
_entity_poly.type
_entity_poly.pdbx_seq_one_letter_code
_entity_poly.pdbx_strand_id
1 'polypeptide(L)'
;MKYYAEKALSCLDRHEVQYADVRVIESRERDITTKNGKMGNAASEESLGLGVRALVNGCWGFASTDNLSPDSLAAVAHRAVEIARASAQAKKADIVLASETKIIDTWVSPFKIDPFSTSVEQNLDLLLRADAEARSVKGITLVEASLHMRRVRQIFLSTEGSAIDQTRVVTGAGIETYSFQNSDIQKRSYPNSFRGQYQLKGYELLDEIRLVETARHIAEEAVALHQAEQCPQGKRSVILESSQLGLQIHESIGHPIELDRVLGMEANYAGTSFLTLDKLRNLRYGSEIVNVVADARLAHGPGLGTFAYDDEGVPAQRTDIIKDGQFTGYLSSRETAAAIGENRSNGTMRADGWNRIPLIRMTNISLLPGTWSLDDLIASTDDGILMETNRSWSIDDRRYHFQFGCELGWEIKNGKKVRMLKNPSYSGITTEFWNSCDAICDQNHWTLWGTPNCGKGQPSQTMGTGHGAAPARFRNVTVGIAYAG
;
A
#
# COMPACT_ATOMS: atom_id res chain seq x y z
N MET A 1 28.43 -3.10 -3.26
CA MET A 1 27.47 -1.96 -3.19
C MET A 1 28.01 -0.80 -2.36
N LYS A 2 28.43 -0.99 -1.09
CA LYS A 2 28.89 0.10 -0.21
C LYS A 2 30.01 0.96 -0.82
N TYR A 3 31.01 0.35 -1.49
CA TYR A 3 32.07 1.06 -2.21
C TYR A 3 31.52 2.10 -3.22
N TYR A 4 30.47 1.78 -3.96
CA TYR A 4 29.90 2.71 -4.95
C TYR A 4 29.27 3.92 -4.28
N ALA A 5 28.57 3.71 -3.16
CA ALA A 5 27.99 4.81 -2.38
C ALA A 5 29.09 5.70 -1.76
N GLU A 6 30.12 5.11 -1.17
CA GLU A 6 31.27 5.85 -0.61
C GLU A 6 31.99 6.66 -1.70
N LYS A 7 32.20 6.07 -2.87
CA LYS A 7 32.86 6.74 -4.01
C LYS A 7 32.04 7.93 -4.48
N ALA A 8 30.76 7.78 -4.74
CA ALA A 8 29.89 8.87 -5.16
C ALA A 8 29.83 9.99 -4.12
N LEU A 9 29.66 9.65 -2.83
CA LEU A 9 29.62 10.63 -1.74
C LEU A 9 30.94 11.40 -1.58
N SER A 10 32.09 10.73 -1.84
CA SER A 10 33.42 11.35 -1.78
C SER A 10 33.68 12.37 -2.89
N CYS A 11 32.92 12.34 -3.98
CA CYS A 11 33.04 13.29 -5.10
C CYS A 11 32.30 14.61 -4.86
N LEU A 12 31.51 14.73 -3.77
CA LEU A 12 30.78 15.94 -3.43
C LEU A 12 31.66 16.91 -2.65
N ASP A 13 31.65 18.20 -3.06
CA ASP A 13 32.32 19.26 -2.30
C ASP A 13 31.52 19.61 -1.05
N ARG A 14 32.05 19.25 0.11
CA ARG A 14 31.42 19.47 1.41
C ARG A 14 31.34 20.93 1.85
N HIS A 15 32.04 21.84 1.22
CA HIS A 15 31.91 23.25 1.50
C HIS A 15 30.69 23.87 0.82
N GLU A 16 30.20 23.25 -0.23
CA GLU A 16 29.07 23.72 -1.00
C GLU A 16 27.76 22.99 -0.63
N VAL A 17 27.87 21.69 -0.38
CA VAL A 17 26.70 20.81 -0.15
C VAL A 17 26.27 20.85 1.31
N GLN A 18 25.07 21.37 1.57
CA GLN A 18 24.46 21.44 2.90
C GLN A 18 24.15 20.03 3.44
N TYR A 19 23.65 19.15 2.58
CA TYR A 19 23.36 17.75 2.86
C TYR A 19 23.39 16.94 1.58
N ALA A 20 23.83 15.70 1.67
CA ALA A 20 23.63 14.75 0.58
C ALA A 20 23.44 13.33 1.10
N ASP A 21 22.73 12.53 0.35
CA ASP A 21 22.62 11.10 0.51
C ASP A 21 22.80 10.34 -0.80
N VAL A 22 23.22 9.09 -0.66
CA VAL A 22 23.41 8.16 -1.76
C VAL A 22 22.71 6.86 -1.43
N ARG A 23 21.89 6.38 -2.36
CA ARG A 23 21.25 5.08 -2.27
C ARG A 23 21.71 4.19 -3.42
N VAL A 24 22.34 3.07 -3.09
CA VAL A 24 22.65 1.99 -4.05
C VAL A 24 21.61 0.91 -3.83
N ILE A 25 20.83 0.59 -4.86
CA ILE A 25 19.74 -0.37 -4.76
C ILE A 25 19.98 -1.50 -5.76
N GLU A 26 19.99 -2.73 -5.23
CA GLU A 26 19.95 -3.97 -5.99
C GLU A 26 18.56 -4.59 -5.80
N SER A 27 17.88 -4.90 -6.89
CA SER A 27 16.60 -5.60 -6.86
C SER A 27 16.66 -6.86 -7.70
N ARG A 28 15.93 -7.87 -7.24
CA ARG A 28 15.64 -9.09 -7.99
C ARG A 28 14.17 -9.37 -7.87
N GLU A 29 13.51 -9.55 -9.01
CA GLU A 29 12.07 -9.78 -9.09
C GLU A 29 11.77 -11.04 -9.91
N ARG A 30 10.67 -11.71 -9.58
CA ARG A 30 10.11 -12.81 -10.36
C ARG A 30 8.60 -12.68 -10.39
N ASP A 31 8.05 -12.62 -11.60
CA ASP A 31 6.62 -12.58 -11.86
C ASP A 31 6.21 -13.79 -12.70
N ILE A 32 5.26 -14.57 -12.18
CA ILE A 32 4.69 -15.72 -12.88
C ILE A 32 3.18 -15.55 -12.91
N THR A 33 2.58 -15.69 -14.08
CA THR A 33 1.13 -15.66 -14.23
C THR A 33 0.64 -16.84 -15.05
N THR A 34 -0.57 -17.28 -14.76
CA THR A 34 -1.30 -18.25 -15.58
C THR A 34 -2.62 -17.69 -16.05
N LYS A 35 -3.10 -18.21 -17.18
CA LYS A 35 -4.40 -17.86 -17.74
C LYS A 35 -5.02 -19.08 -18.40
N ASN A 36 -6.18 -19.52 -17.90
CA ASN A 36 -6.94 -20.67 -18.43
C ASN A 36 -6.07 -21.91 -18.67
N GLY A 37 -5.31 -22.36 -17.65
CA GLY A 37 -4.49 -23.56 -17.70
C GLY A 37 -3.22 -23.46 -18.51
N LYS A 38 -2.81 -22.24 -18.86
CA LYS A 38 -1.56 -21.99 -19.61
C LYS A 38 -0.72 -20.96 -18.87
N MET A 39 0.58 -21.05 -19.02
CA MET A 39 1.49 -19.98 -18.60
C MET A 39 1.18 -18.71 -19.40
N GLY A 40 0.93 -17.61 -18.70
CA GLY A 40 0.75 -16.29 -19.29
C GLY A 40 2.10 -15.56 -19.40
N ASN A 41 2.81 -15.45 -18.30
CA ASN A 41 4.14 -14.83 -18.23
C ASN A 41 5.01 -15.55 -17.21
N ALA A 42 6.33 -15.54 -17.43
CA ALA A 42 7.35 -15.92 -16.46
C ALA A 42 8.57 -15.01 -16.68
N ALA A 43 8.61 -13.91 -15.93
CA ALA A 43 9.69 -12.93 -16.01
C ALA A 43 10.58 -13.02 -14.77
N SER A 44 11.89 -12.84 -14.97
CA SER A 44 12.85 -12.62 -13.90
C SER A 44 13.69 -11.40 -14.27
N GLU A 45 13.73 -10.43 -13.39
CA GLU A 45 14.42 -9.16 -13.62
C GLU A 45 15.41 -8.89 -12.48
N GLU A 46 16.56 -8.35 -12.83
CA GLU A 46 17.57 -7.88 -11.88
C GLU A 46 17.95 -6.46 -12.26
N SER A 47 18.11 -5.61 -11.26
CA SER A 47 18.50 -4.21 -11.44
C SER A 47 19.48 -3.81 -10.35
N LEU A 48 20.51 -3.06 -10.76
CA LEU A 48 21.47 -2.46 -9.83
C LEU A 48 21.78 -1.06 -10.32
N GLY A 49 21.65 -0.08 -9.43
CA GLY A 49 21.98 1.30 -9.75
C GLY A 49 22.12 2.16 -8.51
N LEU A 50 22.41 3.43 -8.72
CA LEU A 50 22.71 4.40 -7.69
C LEU A 50 21.99 5.72 -7.97
N GLY A 51 21.40 6.30 -6.92
CA GLY A 51 20.86 7.64 -6.91
C GLY A 51 21.58 8.54 -5.89
N VAL A 52 21.90 9.73 -6.28
CA VAL A 52 22.48 10.78 -5.44
C VAL A 52 21.47 11.91 -5.28
N ARG A 53 21.23 12.31 -4.04
CA ARG A 53 20.44 13.49 -3.70
C ARG A 53 21.32 14.50 -2.99
N ALA A 54 21.34 15.74 -3.45
CA ALA A 54 22.14 16.83 -2.87
C ALA A 54 21.28 18.05 -2.57
N LEU A 55 21.44 18.64 -1.39
CA LEU A 55 20.85 19.89 -0.97
C LEU A 55 21.90 21.01 -1.07
N VAL A 56 21.66 21.96 -1.97
CA VAL A 56 22.55 23.09 -2.24
C VAL A 56 21.73 24.35 -2.33
N ASN A 57 22.15 25.40 -1.64
CA ASN A 57 21.44 26.69 -1.59
C ASN A 57 19.93 26.52 -1.27
N GLY A 58 19.60 25.62 -0.33
CA GLY A 58 18.23 25.33 0.09
C GLY A 58 17.36 24.65 -0.96
N CYS A 59 17.93 24.00 -1.97
CA CYS A 59 17.19 23.25 -3.00
C CYS A 59 17.75 21.86 -3.24
N TRP A 60 16.86 20.90 -3.53
CA TRP A 60 17.23 19.56 -3.93
C TRP A 60 17.67 19.48 -5.38
N GLY A 61 18.73 18.68 -5.60
CA GLY A 61 19.03 18.09 -6.89
C GLY A 61 19.13 16.58 -6.76
N PHE A 62 18.72 15.88 -7.79
CA PHE A 62 18.77 14.42 -7.86
C PHE A 62 19.30 13.99 -9.23
N ALA A 63 20.21 13.03 -9.20
CA ALA A 63 20.69 12.33 -10.40
C ALA A 63 20.97 10.87 -10.09
N SER A 64 20.93 10.00 -11.11
CA SER A 64 21.06 8.56 -10.95
C SER A 64 21.77 7.92 -12.13
N THR A 65 22.35 6.74 -11.90
CA THR A 65 23.04 5.94 -12.93
C THR A 65 23.02 4.44 -12.58
N ASP A 66 22.99 3.59 -13.59
CA ASP A 66 23.27 2.15 -13.51
C ASP A 66 24.70 1.81 -13.97
N ASN A 67 25.42 2.80 -14.52
CA ASN A 67 26.85 2.65 -14.80
C ASN A 67 27.68 2.97 -13.54
N LEU A 68 28.20 1.94 -12.91
CA LEU A 68 28.92 2.04 -11.63
C LEU A 68 30.45 2.24 -11.80
N SER A 69 30.92 2.69 -12.98
CA SER A 69 32.33 3.08 -13.17
C SER A 69 32.68 4.32 -12.33
N PRO A 70 33.94 4.47 -11.87
CA PRO A 70 34.36 5.62 -11.06
C PRO A 70 34.03 6.98 -11.69
N ASP A 71 34.17 7.10 -13.01
CA ASP A 71 33.87 8.36 -13.74
C ASP A 71 32.38 8.66 -13.77
N SER A 72 31.54 7.63 -13.97
CA SER A 72 30.09 7.80 -13.94
C SER A 72 29.58 8.14 -12.54
N LEU A 73 30.16 7.56 -11.49
CA LEU A 73 29.83 7.89 -10.10
C LEU A 73 30.19 9.35 -9.75
N ALA A 74 31.33 9.85 -10.25
CA ALA A 74 31.68 11.27 -10.10
C ALA A 74 30.73 12.17 -10.90
N ALA A 75 30.43 11.80 -12.15
CA ALA A 75 29.55 12.57 -13.01
C ALA A 75 28.12 12.71 -12.42
N VAL A 76 27.55 11.64 -11.87
CA VAL A 76 26.21 11.66 -11.26
C VAL A 76 26.18 12.49 -9.98
N ALA A 77 27.23 12.45 -9.16
CA ALA A 77 27.35 13.25 -7.97
C ALA A 77 27.39 14.76 -8.32
N HIS A 78 28.23 15.16 -9.28
CA HIS A 78 28.29 16.55 -9.76
C HIS A 78 26.97 16.98 -10.40
N ARG A 79 26.33 16.09 -11.17
CA ARG A 79 25.04 16.39 -11.81
C ARG A 79 23.94 16.68 -10.80
N ALA A 80 23.88 15.95 -9.67
CA ALA A 80 22.95 16.25 -8.60
C ALA A 80 23.15 17.66 -8.02
N VAL A 81 24.40 18.08 -7.81
CA VAL A 81 24.76 19.43 -7.35
C VAL A 81 24.38 20.51 -8.36
N GLU A 82 24.65 20.30 -9.65
CA GLU A 82 24.27 21.22 -10.73
C GLU A 82 22.75 21.42 -10.79
N ILE A 83 21.97 20.34 -10.67
CA ILE A 83 20.51 20.41 -10.65
C ILE A 83 20.04 21.20 -9.43
N ALA A 84 20.61 20.97 -8.24
CA ALA A 84 20.27 21.74 -7.05
C ALA A 84 20.53 23.24 -7.22
N ARG A 85 21.69 23.62 -7.76
CA ARG A 85 22.04 25.02 -8.07
C ARG A 85 21.05 25.64 -9.05
N ALA A 86 20.71 24.94 -10.11
CA ALA A 86 19.75 25.45 -11.11
C ALA A 86 18.35 25.62 -10.48
N SER A 87 17.90 24.66 -9.68
CA SER A 87 16.62 24.70 -8.96
C SER A 87 16.55 25.86 -7.97
N ALA A 88 17.67 26.23 -7.35
CA ALA A 88 17.75 27.35 -6.40
C ALA A 88 17.40 28.71 -7.04
N GLN A 89 17.52 28.86 -8.37
CA GLN A 89 17.15 30.12 -9.07
C GLN A 89 15.63 30.33 -9.10
N ALA A 90 14.81 29.26 -8.95
CA ALA A 90 13.35 29.33 -9.01
C ALA A 90 12.68 29.04 -7.67
N LYS A 91 13.44 28.86 -6.58
CA LYS A 91 12.90 28.49 -5.26
C LYS A 91 12.02 29.58 -4.67
N LYS A 92 11.00 29.17 -3.92
CA LYS A 92 10.15 30.10 -3.15
C LYS A 92 10.63 30.24 -1.70
N ALA A 93 11.23 29.19 -1.14
CA ALA A 93 11.79 29.15 0.21
C ALA A 93 12.94 28.15 0.27
N ASP A 94 13.80 28.29 1.28
CA ASP A 94 14.86 27.32 1.54
C ASP A 94 14.30 26.06 2.18
N ILE A 95 14.74 24.90 1.71
CA ILE A 95 14.52 23.63 2.37
C ILE A 95 15.42 23.56 3.59
N VAL A 96 14.82 23.27 4.74
CA VAL A 96 15.49 23.04 6.02
C VAL A 96 15.13 21.66 6.52
N LEU A 97 16.13 20.80 6.71
CA LEU A 97 15.91 19.42 7.15
C LEU A 97 15.80 19.34 8.67
N ALA A 98 14.79 18.63 9.16
CA ALA A 98 14.75 18.20 10.54
C ALA A 98 16.00 17.37 10.86
N SER A 99 16.56 17.55 12.05
CA SER A 99 17.75 16.83 12.50
C SER A 99 17.46 15.32 12.65
N GLU A 100 18.44 14.50 12.30
CA GLU A 100 18.38 13.06 12.52
C GLU A 100 19.71 12.56 13.10
N THR A 101 19.63 11.53 13.93
CA THR A 101 20.82 10.91 14.51
C THR A 101 21.56 10.06 13.49
N LYS A 102 22.88 10.06 13.58
CA LYS A 102 23.73 9.16 12.79
C LYS A 102 23.42 7.71 13.13
N ILE A 103 23.17 6.89 12.11
CA ILE A 103 22.86 5.47 12.24
C ILE A 103 23.85 4.65 11.41
N ILE A 104 24.38 3.60 12.03
CA ILE A 104 25.18 2.57 11.37
C ILE A 104 24.56 1.23 11.72
N ASP A 105 23.88 0.62 10.75
CA ASP A 105 23.11 -0.61 11.00
C ASP A 105 22.99 -1.49 9.76
N THR A 106 22.69 -2.77 10.01
CA THR A 106 22.34 -3.76 9.01
C THR A 106 21.05 -4.47 9.41
N TRP A 107 20.07 -4.49 8.52
CA TRP A 107 18.80 -5.13 8.76
C TRP A 107 18.34 -5.98 7.57
N VAL A 108 17.75 -7.13 7.88
CA VAL A 108 17.12 -8.01 6.89
C VAL A 108 15.71 -8.33 7.38
N SER A 109 14.71 -8.18 6.50
CA SER A 109 13.36 -8.62 6.82
C SER A 109 13.33 -10.12 7.12
N PRO A 110 12.62 -10.58 8.16
CA PRO A 110 12.55 -11.99 8.47
C PRO A 110 11.78 -12.76 7.39
N PHE A 111 12.31 -13.90 7.00
CA PHE A 111 11.62 -14.89 6.16
C PHE A 111 12.09 -16.29 6.56
N LYS A 112 11.25 -17.30 6.35
CA LYS A 112 11.59 -18.70 6.68
C LYS A 112 12.18 -19.43 5.47
N ILE A 113 11.61 -19.23 4.30
CA ILE A 113 12.02 -19.90 3.05
C ILE A 113 12.34 -18.82 2.02
N ASP A 114 13.58 -18.85 1.51
CA ASP A 114 13.96 -17.92 0.42
C ASP A 114 13.09 -18.15 -0.81
N PRO A 115 12.28 -17.16 -1.25
CA PRO A 115 11.40 -17.35 -2.38
C PRO A 115 12.13 -17.62 -3.69
N PHE A 116 13.39 -17.21 -3.81
CA PHE A 116 14.22 -17.47 -4.99
C PHE A 116 14.91 -18.83 -4.97
N SER A 117 14.77 -19.62 -3.90
CA SER A 117 15.27 -21.01 -3.84
C SER A 117 14.36 -21.99 -4.58
N THR A 118 13.13 -21.59 -4.91
CA THR A 118 12.18 -22.41 -5.67
C THR A 118 12.36 -22.20 -7.18
N SER A 119 12.14 -23.26 -7.97
CA SER A 119 12.24 -23.17 -9.42
C SER A 119 10.99 -22.50 -10.04
N VAL A 120 11.12 -22.02 -11.27
CA VAL A 120 9.98 -21.46 -12.03
C VAL A 120 8.91 -22.53 -12.25
N GLU A 121 9.34 -23.78 -12.52
CA GLU A 121 8.43 -24.91 -12.74
C GLU A 121 7.60 -25.24 -11.50
N GLN A 122 8.20 -25.22 -10.30
CA GLN A 122 7.47 -25.45 -9.05
C GLN A 122 6.43 -24.35 -8.80
N ASN A 123 6.79 -23.11 -9.06
CA ASN A 123 5.89 -21.96 -8.90
C ASN A 123 4.75 -22.00 -9.92
N LEU A 124 5.06 -22.37 -11.17
CA LEU A 124 4.08 -22.52 -12.23
C LEU A 124 3.11 -23.69 -11.93
N ASP A 125 3.61 -24.83 -11.41
CA ASP A 125 2.77 -25.97 -11.01
C ASP A 125 1.75 -25.56 -9.94
N LEU A 126 2.17 -24.79 -8.93
CA LEU A 126 1.26 -24.27 -7.91
C LEU A 126 0.10 -23.47 -8.51
N LEU A 127 0.42 -22.53 -9.42
CA LEU A 127 -0.59 -21.70 -10.07
C LEU A 127 -1.49 -22.51 -11.01
N LEU A 128 -0.93 -23.44 -11.76
CA LEU A 128 -1.70 -24.31 -12.67
C LEU A 128 -2.64 -25.25 -11.90
N ARG A 129 -2.28 -25.75 -10.74
CA ARG A 129 -3.18 -26.54 -9.88
C ARG A 129 -4.33 -25.69 -9.36
N ALA A 130 -4.07 -24.47 -8.88
CA ALA A 130 -5.13 -23.57 -8.46
C ALA A 130 -6.07 -23.19 -9.63
N ASP A 131 -5.49 -22.89 -10.82
CA ASP A 131 -6.25 -22.65 -12.04
C ASP A 131 -7.13 -23.87 -12.43
N ALA A 132 -6.59 -25.08 -12.34
CA ALA A 132 -7.33 -26.31 -12.66
C ALA A 132 -8.52 -26.53 -11.72
N GLU A 133 -8.34 -26.29 -10.41
CA GLU A 133 -9.44 -26.38 -9.42
C GLU A 133 -10.54 -25.35 -9.74
N ALA A 134 -10.19 -24.12 -10.02
CA ALA A 134 -11.18 -23.11 -10.38
C ALA A 134 -11.91 -23.44 -11.70
N ARG A 135 -11.19 -23.85 -12.77
CA ARG A 135 -11.78 -24.21 -14.07
C ARG A 135 -12.62 -25.49 -14.02
N SER A 136 -12.47 -26.33 -13.00
CA SER A 136 -13.33 -27.50 -12.85
C SER A 136 -14.80 -27.13 -12.56
N VAL A 137 -15.05 -25.89 -12.14
CA VAL A 137 -16.40 -25.38 -11.87
C VAL A 137 -17.08 -24.99 -13.18
N LYS A 138 -18.21 -25.65 -13.48
CA LYS A 138 -19.00 -25.37 -14.67
C LYS A 138 -19.53 -23.94 -14.65
N GLY A 139 -19.27 -23.18 -15.70
CA GLY A 139 -19.70 -21.77 -15.83
C GLY A 139 -18.55 -20.78 -15.68
N ILE A 140 -17.38 -21.22 -15.23
CA ILE A 140 -16.17 -20.40 -15.25
C ILE A 140 -15.66 -20.28 -16.68
N THR A 141 -15.36 -19.05 -17.09
CA THR A 141 -14.92 -18.71 -18.45
C THR A 141 -13.45 -18.29 -18.48
N LEU A 142 -12.98 -17.58 -17.45
CA LEU A 142 -11.62 -17.11 -17.35
C LEU A 142 -11.12 -17.31 -15.91
N VAL A 143 -9.89 -17.81 -15.82
CA VAL A 143 -9.12 -17.88 -14.56
C VAL A 143 -7.76 -17.26 -14.82
N GLU A 144 -7.36 -16.36 -13.96
CA GLU A 144 -6.02 -15.77 -13.92
C GLU A 144 -5.42 -15.95 -12.53
N ALA A 145 -4.22 -16.51 -12.46
CA ALA A 145 -3.49 -16.61 -11.20
C ALA A 145 -2.11 -15.98 -11.35
N SER A 146 -1.60 -15.42 -10.26
CA SER A 146 -0.31 -14.72 -10.26
C SER A 146 0.48 -14.99 -8.99
N LEU A 147 1.80 -14.98 -9.16
CA LEU A 147 2.78 -15.07 -8.09
C LEU A 147 3.88 -14.04 -8.36
N HIS A 148 4.21 -13.28 -7.31
CA HIS A 148 5.26 -12.26 -7.38
C HIS A 148 6.22 -12.45 -6.21
N MET A 149 7.51 -12.33 -6.48
CA MET A 149 8.58 -12.36 -5.50
C MET A 149 9.53 -11.21 -5.77
N ARG A 150 9.92 -10.52 -4.71
CA ARG A 150 10.87 -9.40 -4.83
C ARG A 150 11.84 -9.42 -3.66
N ARG A 151 13.14 -9.26 -3.97
CA ARG A 151 14.18 -8.93 -3.00
C ARG A 151 14.78 -7.60 -3.38
N VAL A 152 14.88 -6.70 -2.40
CA VAL A 152 15.53 -5.39 -2.56
C VAL A 152 16.57 -5.24 -1.47
N ARG A 153 17.84 -5.02 -1.84
CA ARG A 153 18.91 -4.62 -0.93
C ARG A 153 19.27 -3.17 -1.22
N GLN A 154 19.28 -2.35 -0.20
CA GLN A 154 19.63 -0.94 -0.29
C GLN A 154 20.78 -0.62 0.64
N ILE A 155 21.83 0.03 0.11
CA ILE A 155 22.85 0.72 0.89
C ILE A 155 22.52 2.22 0.87
N PHE A 156 22.33 2.80 2.04
CA PHE A 156 22.13 4.23 2.23
C PHE A 156 23.36 4.82 2.95
N LEU A 157 23.93 5.88 2.40
CA LEU A 157 24.97 6.69 3.05
C LEU A 157 24.56 8.16 3.01
N SER A 158 24.90 8.92 4.07
CA SER A 158 24.67 10.37 4.11
C SER A 158 25.92 11.15 4.53
N THR A 159 25.93 12.45 4.20
CA THR A 159 26.98 13.37 4.67
C THR A 159 26.96 13.59 6.18
N GLU A 160 25.86 13.26 6.87
CA GLU A 160 25.75 13.24 8.33
C GLU A 160 26.39 12.00 8.95
N GLY A 161 26.86 11.05 8.13
CA GLY A 161 27.64 9.87 8.53
C GLY A 161 26.81 8.62 8.78
N SER A 162 25.52 8.62 8.46
CA SER A 162 24.72 7.40 8.49
C SER A 162 25.16 6.42 7.41
N ALA A 163 25.14 5.12 7.75
CA ALA A 163 25.48 4.01 6.87
C ALA A 163 24.56 2.82 7.17
N ILE A 164 23.60 2.59 6.31
CA ILE A 164 22.53 1.60 6.51
C ILE A 164 22.53 0.59 5.36
N ASP A 165 22.53 -0.70 5.69
CA ASP A 165 22.38 -1.80 4.75
C ASP A 165 21.07 -2.54 5.10
N GLN A 166 20.03 -2.37 4.29
CA GLN A 166 18.79 -3.07 4.56
C GLN A 166 18.32 -3.92 3.38
N THR A 167 17.83 -5.12 3.68
CA THR A 167 17.28 -6.06 2.71
C THR A 167 15.83 -6.36 3.05
N ARG A 168 14.95 -6.24 2.06
CA ARG A 168 13.53 -6.60 2.15
C ARG A 168 13.23 -7.74 1.18
N VAL A 169 12.47 -8.73 1.66
CA VAL A 169 11.97 -9.85 0.86
C VAL A 169 10.45 -9.83 0.90
N VAL A 170 9.83 -9.84 -0.26
CA VAL A 170 8.38 -9.80 -0.44
C VAL A 170 7.95 -10.99 -1.26
N THR A 171 6.86 -11.61 -0.86
CA THR A 171 6.14 -12.63 -1.66
C THR A 171 4.67 -12.25 -1.71
N GLY A 172 4.01 -12.58 -2.83
CA GLY A 172 2.58 -12.43 -2.97
C GLY A 172 2.01 -13.36 -4.01
N ALA A 173 0.74 -13.74 -3.84
CA ALA A 173 0.02 -14.56 -4.81
C ALA A 173 -1.50 -14.36 -4.69
N GLY A 174 -2.19 -14.67 -5.79
CA GLY A 174 -3.63 -14.67 -5.83
C GLY A 174 -4.21 -15.28 -7.09
N ILE A 175 -5.53 -15.44 -7.08
CA ILE A 175 -6.33 -15.97 -8.19
C ILE A 175 -7.56 -15.09 -8.41
N GLU A 176 -7.92 -14.91 -9.65
CA GLU A 176 -9.15 -14.24 -10.10
C GLU A 176 -9.94 -15.18 -10.99
N THR A 177 -11.23 -15.31 -10.73
CA THR A 177 -12.14 -16.17 -11.50
C THR A 177 -13.27 -15.34 -12.07
N TYR A 178 -13.59 -15.56 -13.33
CA TYR A 178 -14.64 -14.84 -14.05
C TYR A 178 -15.65 -15.80 -14.65
N SER A 179 -16.92 -15.47 -14.50
CA SER A 179 -18.04 -16.15 -15.16
C SER A 179 -18.81 -15.15 -16.05
N PHE A 180 -19.09 -15.54 -17.28
CA PHE A 180 -19.79 -14.73 -18.27
C PHE A 180 -21.11 -15.44 -18.64
N GLN A 181 -22.24 -14.82 -18.35
CA GLN A 181 -23.57 -15.37 -18.70
C GLN A 181 -24.49 -14.22 -19.14
N ASN A 182 -25.12 -14.35 -20.33
CA ASN A 182 -26.14 -13.41 -20.81
C ASN A 182 -25.74 -11.92 -20.71
N SER A 183 -24.51 -11.59 -21.14
CA SER A 183 -23.92 -10.26 -21.07
C SER A 183 -23.64 -9.75 -19.62
N ASP A 184 -23.80 -10.59 -18.62
CA ASP A 184 -23.41 -10.31 -17.24
C ASP A 184 -22.05 -10.93 -16.93
N ILE A 185 -21.17 -10.15 -16.30
CA ILE A 185 -19.81 -10.55 -15.92
C ILE A 185 -19.71 -10.54 -14.42
N GLN A 186 -19.50 -11.71 -13.81
CA GLN A 186 -19.24 -11.82 -12.40
C GLN A 186 -17.81 -12.27 -12.14
N LYS A 187 -17.21 -11.73 -11.11
CA LYS A 187 -15.81 -11.94 -10.73
C LYS A 187 -15.69 -12.24 -9.25
N ARG A 188 -14.78 -13.14 -8.91
CA ARG A 188 -14.29 -13.32 -7.52
C ARG A 188 -12.77 -13.41 -7.52
N SER A 189 -12.17 -12.75 -6.56
CA SER A 189 -10.72 -12.70 -6.34
C SER A 189 -10.37 -13.28 -4.97
N TYR A 190 -9.21 -13.92 -4.87
CA TYR A 190 -8.71 -14.47 -3.61
C TYR A 190 -7.17 -14.38 -3.53
N PRO A 191 -6.59 -14.07 -2.36
CA PRO A 191 -7.25 -13.65 -1.09
C PRO A 191 -7.83 -12.24 -1.14
N ASN A 192 -7.44 -11.41 -2.12
CA ASN A 192 -7.93 -10.06 -2.32
C ASN A 192 -7.94 -9.72 -3.82
N SER A 193 -8.57 -8.64 -4.20
CA SER A 193 -8.51 -8.13 -5.56
C SER A 193 -7.12 -7.63 -5.96
N PHE A 194 -6.46 -6.92 -6.16
CA PHE A 194 -5.07 -6.47 -6.42
C PHE A 194 -4.07 -7.63 -6.58
N ARG A 195 -4.46 -8.70 -7.30
CA ARG A 195 -3.66 -9.91 -7.53
C ARG A 195 -3.36 -10.74 -6.28
N GLY A 196 -4.14 -10.58 -5.21
CA GLY A 196 -4.06 -11.42 -4.01
C GLY A 196 -3.50 -10.75 -2.77
N GLN A 197 -2.78 -11.50 -1.94
CA GLN A 197 -2.14 -11.03 -0.71
C GLN A 197 -0.63 -10.94 -0.88
N TYR A 198 -0.05 -9.86 -0.36
CA TYR A 198 1.38 -9.57 -0.42
C TYR A 198 1.90 -9.20 0.96
N GLN A 199 3.01 -9.82 1.37
CA GLN A 199 3.64 -9.52 2.66
C GLN A 199 5.17 -9.54 2.56
N LEU A 200 5.80 -8.93 3.56
CA LEU A 200 7.24 -8.98 3.79
C LEU A 200 7.61 -10.34 4.42
N LYS A 201 7.41 -11.39 3.64
CA LYS A 201 7.66 -12.80 3.97
C LYS A 201 8.37 -13.49 2.82
N GLY A 202 8.89 -14.70 3.08
CA GLY A 202 9.39 -15.60 2.07
C GLY A 202 8.30 -16.49 1.46
N TYR A 203 8.73 -17.64 0.93
CA TYR A 203 7.83 -18.57 0.24
C TYR A 203 6.74 -19.16 1.16
N GLU A 204 6.96 -19.16 2.47
CA GLU A 204 5.98 -19.61 3.47
C GLU A 204 4.63 -18.89 3.40
N LEU A 205 4.56 -17.69 2.82
CA LEU A 205 3.29 -17.00 2.60
C LEU A 205 2.34 -17.79 1.69
N LEU A 206 2.88 -18.52 0.73
CA LEU A 206 2.06 -19.31 -0.22
C LEU A 206 1.34 -20.46 0.47
N ASP A 207 1.97 -21.07 1.48
CA ASP A 207 1.34 -22.11 2.31
C ASP A 207 0.22 -21.52 3.17
N GLU A 208 0.40 -20.29 3.66
CA GLU A 208 -0.61 -19.58 4.46
C GLU A 208 -1.83 -19.17 3.62
N ILE A 209 -1.61 -18.74 2.36
CA ILE A 209 -2.68 -18.34 1.43
C ILE A 209 -3.56 -19.53 1.03
N ARG A 210 -3.02 -20.74 0.91
CA ARG A 210 -3.78 -21.97 0.55
C ARG A 210 -4.55 -21.81 -0.77
N LEU A 211 -3.85 -21.33 -1.80
CA LEU A 211 -4.46 -20.91 -3.07
C LEU A 211 -5.22 -22.05 -3.77
N VAL A 212 -4.64 -23.26 -3.79
CA VAL A 212 -5.21 -24.43 -4.47
C VAL A 212 -6.51 -24.88 -3.80
N GLU A 213 -6.51 -24.97 -2.46
CA GLU A 213 -7.64 -25.43 -1.68
C GLU A 213 -8.84 -24.50 -1.75
N THR A 214 -8.61 -23.20 -1.95
CA THR A 214 -9.67 -22.19 -1.95
C THR A 214 -10.21 -21.91 -3.37
N ALA A 215 -9.42 -22.17 -4.40
CA ALA A 215 -9.72 -21.78 -5.79
C ALA A 215 -11.10 -22.24 -6.30
N ARG A 216 -11.50 -23.51 -5.99
CA ARG A 216 -12.82 -24.04 -6.38
C ARG A 216 -13.96 -23.26 -5.73
N HIS A 217 -13.87 -22.98 -4.43
CA HIS A 217 -14.90 -22.24 -3.69
C HIS A 217 -15.12 -20.83 -4.27
N ILE A 218 -14.04 -20.11 -4.56
CA ILE A 218 -14.09 -18.77 -5.18
C ILE A 218 -14.74 -18.82 -6.57
N ALA A 219 -14.46 -19.85 -7.35
CA ALA A 219 -15.08 -20.06 -8.64
C ALA A 219 -16.60 -20.38 -8.52
N GLU A 220 -17.00 -21.18 -7.54
CA GLU A 220 -18.41 -21.46 -7.25
C GLU A 220 -19.17 -20.17 -6.88
N GLU A 221 -18.58 -19.30 -6.06
CA GLU A 221 -19.17 -17.99 -5.74
C GLU A 221 -19.32 -17.11 -6.98
N ALA A 222 -18.31 -17.06 -7.88
CA ALA A 222 -18.39 -16.27 -9.12
C ALA A 222 -19.55 -16.73 -10.01
N VAL A 223 -19.81 -18.04 -10.08
CA VAL A 223 -20.94 -18.58 -10.83
C VAL A 223 -22.27 -18.31 -10.12
N ALA A 224 -22.32 -18.48 -8.80
CA ALA A 224 -23.52 -18.25 -7.99
C ALA A 224 -24.02 -16.78 -8.07
N LEU A 225 -23.11 -15.82 -8.25
CA LEU A 225 -23.46 -14.41 -8.38
C LEU A 225 -24.40 -14.12 -9.57
N HIS A 226 -24.44 -14.94 -10.63
CA HIS A 226 -25.41 -14.75 -11.72
C HIS A 226 -26.85 -14.95 -11.26
N GLN A 227 -27.08 -15.79 -10.27
CA GLN A 227 -28.43 -16.03 -9.70
C GLN A 227 -28.72 -15.08 -8.52
N ALA A 228 -27.73 -14.32 -8.07
CA ALA A 228 -27.91 -13.38 -6.97
C ALA A 228 -28.75 -12.17 -7.41
N GLU A 229 -29.52 -11.64 -6.48
CA GLU A 229 -30.22 -10.37 -6.71
C GLU A 229 -29.24 -9.19 -6.73
N GLN A 230 -29.63 -8.13 -7.43
CA GLN A 230 -28.89 -6.87 -7.39
C GLN A 230 -28.93 -6.27 -5.98
N CYS A 231 -27.84 -5.62 -5.60
CA CYS A 231 -27.78 -4.87 -4.36
C CYS A 231 -28.93 -3.84 -4.30
N PRO A 232 -29.73 -3.81 -3.23
CA PRO A 232 -30.78 -2.82 -3.08
C PRO A 232 -30.21 -1.39 -2.98
N GLN A 233 -31.00 -0.40 -3.42
CA GLN A 233 -30.66 1.01 -3.28
C GLN A 233 -31.20 1.58 -1.96
N GLY A 234 -30.53 2.62 -1.46
CA GLY A 234 -30.99 3.37 -0.29
C GLY A 234 -29.95 3.43 0.82
N LYS A 235 -30.39 3.72 2.03
CA LYS A 235 -29.51 3.78 3.20
C LYS A 235 -29.62 2.51 4.02
N ARG A 236 -28.48 1.90 4.35
CA ARG A 236 -28.36 0.63 5.09
C ARG A 236 -27.21 0.68 6.09
N SER A 237 -27.23 -0.25 7.04
CA SER A 237 -26.00 -0.61 7.74
C SER A 237 -25.10 -1.41 6.78
N VAL A 238 -23.83 -1.09 6.74
CA VAL A 238 -22.83 -1.79 5.93
C VAL A 238 -21.77 -2.37 6.85
N ILE A 239 -21.49 -3.66 6.73
CA ILE A 239 -20.31 -4.29 7.30
C ILE A 239 -19.31 -4.43 6.14
N LEU A 240 -18.16 -3.77 6.23
CA LEU A 240 -17.08 -4.01 5.30
C LEU A 240 -16.18 -5.12 5.83
N GLU A 241 -15.98 -6.14 5.00
CA GLU A 241 -14.99 -7.17 5.25
C GLU A 241 -13.58 -6.54 5.26
N SER A 242 -12.60 -7.17 5.91
CA SER A 242 -11.29 -6.59 6.19
C SER A 242 -10.51 -6.16 4.93
N SER A 243 -10.61 -6.91 3.81
CA SER A 243 -9.91 -6.57 2.57
C SER A 243 -10.50 -5.33 1.89
N GLN A 244 -11.83 -5.22 1.87
CA GLN A 244 -12.52 -4.03 1.38
C GLN A 244 -12.26 -2.82 2.27
N LEU A 245 -12.26 -3.01 3.60
CA LEU A 245 -11.96 -1.95 4.55
C LEU A 245 -10.49 -1.48 4.44
N GLY A 246 -9.57 -2.39 4.10
CA GLY A 246 -8.18 -2.04 3.78
C GLY A 246 -8.07 -1.00 2.66
N LEU A 247 -8.84 -1.17 1.56
CA LEU A 247 -8.90 -0.17 0.49
C LEU A 247 -9.60 1.13 0.92
N GLN A 248 -10.66 1.06 1.72
CA GLN A 248 -11.31 2.23 2.28
C GLN A 248 -10.32 3.07 3.11
N ILE A 249 -9.48 2.43 3.92
CA ILE A 249 -8.40 3.07 4.68
C ILE A 249 -7.37 3.68 3.74
N HIS A 250 -6.94 2.95 2.71
CA HIS A 250 -5.96 3.40 1.73
C HIS A 250 -6.37 4.73 1.10
N GLU A 251 -7.59 4.80 0.58
CA GLU A 251 -8.07 5.93 -0.20
C GLU A 251 -8.54 7.11 0.66
N SER A 252 -9.28 6.82 1.74
CA SER A 252 -9.88 7.89 2.53
C SER A 252 -9.02 8.38 3.70
N ILE A 253 -8.04 7.59 4.18
CA ILE A 253 -7.13 7.98 5.27
C ILE A 253 -5.69 8.07 4.76
N GLY A 254 -5.20 7.02 4.10
CA GLY A 254 -3.80 6.90 3.72
C GLY A 254 -3.29 8.03 2.82
N HIS A 255 -3.92 8.27 1.69
CA HIS A 255 -3.52 9.35 0.79
C HIS A 255 -3.72 10.76 1.37
N PRO A 256 -4.85 11.10 2.02
CA PRO A 256 -5.03 12.46 2.52
C PRO A 256 -4.07 12.88 3.64
N ILE A 257 -3.42 11.94 4.33
CA ILE A 257 -2.46 12.25 5.40
C ILE A 257 -1.01 12.41 4.93
N GLU A 258 -0.72 12.24 3.64
CA GLU A 258 0.61 12.46 3.07
C GLU A 258 0.89 13.98 3.02
N LEU A 259 1.83 14.46 3.85
CA LEU A 259 1.98 15.90 4.11
C LEU A 259 2.46 16.70 2.87
N ASP A 260 3.25 16.09 1.99
CA ASP A 260 3.63 16.70 0.71
C ASP A 260 2.42 16.94 -0.21
N ARG A 261 1.43 16.01 -0.21
CA ARG A 261 0.13 16.19 -0.89
C ARG A 261 -0.64 17.37 -0.28
N VAL A 262 -0.71 17.44 1.06
CA VAL A 262 -1.38 18.53 1.79
C VAL A 262 -0.77 19.88 1.45
N LEU A 263 0.57 19.96 1.31
CA LEU A 263 1.33 21.14 0.93
C LEU A 263 1.27 21.45 -0.58
N GLY A 264 0.58 20.64 -1.37
CA GLY A 264 0.35 20.87 -2.79
C GLY A 264 1.45 20.37 -3.72
N MET A 265 2.43 19.60 -3.23
CA MET A 265 3.53 19.08 -4.05
C MET A 265 3.08 18.03 -5.07
N GLU A 266 1.89 17.47 -4.92
CA GLU A 266 1.30 16.46 -5.81
C GLU A 266 0.11 17.00 -6.63
N ALA A 267 -0.20 18.29 -6.53
CA ALA A 267 -1.44 18.88 -7.05
C ALA A 267 -1.68 18.63 -8.55
N ASN A 268 -0.62 18.63 -9.37
CA ASN A 268 -0.72 18.40 -10.81
C ASN A 268 -0.80 16.93 -11.21
N TYR A 269 -0.55 16.01 -10.27
CA TYR A 269 -0.53 14.56 -10.55
C TYR A 269 -1.82 13.87 -10.10
N ALA A 270 -2.20 14.05 -8.83
CA ALA A 270 -3.32 13.32 -8.22
C ALA A 270 -4.11 14.18 -7.21
N GLY A 271 -4.07 15.49 -7.35
CA GLY A 271 -4.85 16.40 -6.53
C GLY A 271 -4.20 16.79 -5.19
N THR A 272 -5.04 17.21 -4.25
CA THR A 272 -4.64 17.70 -2.92
C THR A 272 -5.26 16.85 -1.82
N SER A 273 -5.45 17.41 -0.63
CA SER A 273 -6.12 16.76 0.48
C SER A 273 -7.18 17.67 1.09
N PHE A 274 -8.29 17.07 1.57
CA PHE A 274 -9.22 17.80 2.42
C PHE A 274 -8.65 18.06 3.82
N LEU A 275 -7.61 17.31 4.23
CA LEU A 275 -6.93 17.47 5.52
C LEU A 275 -5.91 18.61 5.45
N THR A 276 -6.37 19.85 5.51
CA THR A 276 -5.52 21.05 5.60
C THR A 276 -4.89 21.17 7.00
N LEU A 277 -3.78 21.92 7.12
CA LEU A 277 -2.99 22.00 8.36
C LEU A 277 -3.79 22.45 9.58
N ASP A 278 -4.77 23.34 9.41
CA ASP A 278 -5.68 23.82 10.46
C ASP A 278 -6.57 22.71 11.07
N LYS A 279 -6.72 21.59 10.38
CA LYS A 279 -7.49 20.43 10.85
C LYS A 279 -6.73 19.50 11.79
N LEU A 280 -5.40 19.62 11.82
CA LEU A 280 -4.58 18.83 12.72
C LEU A 280 -5.00 19.09 14.18
N ARG A 281 -5.36 18.04 14.90
CA ARG A 281 -5.86 18.06 16.30
C ARG A 281 -7.18 18.83 16.51
N ASN A 282 -7.83 19.32 15.42
CA ASN A 282 -9.08 20.05 15.47
C ASN A 282 -10.26 19.32 14.81
N LEU A 283 -9.98 18.36 13.91
CA LEU A 283 -11.02 17.67 13.16
C LEU A 283 -11.43 16.36 13.85
N ARG A 284 -12.73 16.21 14.12
CA ARG A 284 -13.35 14.92 14.41
C ARG A 284 -13.45 14.13 13.10
N TYR A 285 -12.57 13.14 12.94
CA TYR A 285 -12.48 12.34 11.74
C TYR A 285 -13.47 11.20 11.70
N GLY A 286 -13.64 10.52 12.82
CA GLY A 286 -14.48 9.35 12.97
C GLY A 286 -15.13 9.27 14.36
N SER A 287 -15.87 8.20 14.60
CA SER A 287 -16.44 7.89 15.90
C SER A 287 -15.32 7.60 16.93
N GLU A 288 -15.64 7.58 18.22
CA GLU A 288 -14.66 7.40 19.31
C GLU A 288 -13.93 6.07 19.30
N ILE A 289 -14.52 5.05 18.67
CA ILE A 289 -13.87 3.74 18.55
C ILE A 289 -12.86 3.67 17.38
N VAL A 290 -12.82 4.67 16.50
CA VAL A 290 -11.92 4.71 15.35
C VAL A 290 -10.54 5.15 15.79
N ASN A 291 -9.60 4.21 15.78
CA ASN A 291 -8.19 4.42 16.04
C ASN A 291 -7.37 3.91 14.86
N VAL A 292 -6.61 4.81 14.21
CA VAL A 292 -5.80 4.48 13.04
C VAL A 292 -4.36 4.88 13.28
N VAL A 293 -3.45 3.98 12.95
CA VAL A 293 -2.00 4.18 13.06
C VAL A 293 -1.31 4.02 11.72
N ALA A 294 -0.22 4.75 11.53
CA ALA A 294 0.81 4.47 10.54
C ALA A 294 1.99 3.79 11.25
N ASP A 295 2.27 2.53 10.96
CA ASP A 295 3.33 1.80 11.66
C ASP A 295 4.20 1.00 10.67
N ALA A 296 5.45 1.44 10.50
CA ALA A 296 6.43 0.79 9.64
C ALA A 296 7.24 -0.29 10.36
N ARG A 297 7.09 -0.43 11.68
CA ARG A 297 7.90 -1.35 12.48
C ARG A 297 7.47 -2.79 12.27
N LEU A 298 8.43 -3.71 12.30
CA LEU A 298 8.16 -5.16 12.18
C LEU A 298 7.23 -5.68 13.29
N ALA A 299 7.23 -5.05 14.48
CA ALA A 299 6.34 -5.39 15.59
C ALA A 299 4.85 -5.23 15.25
N HIS A 300 4.50 -4.41 14.25
CA HIS A 300 3.12 -4.28 13.74
C HIS A 300 2.72 -5.45 12.84
N GLY A 301 3.68 -6.04 12.15
CA GLY A 301 3.51 -7.16 11.21
C GLY A 301 4.33 -7.01 9.93
N PRO A 302 4.39 -8.05 9.11
CA PRO A 302 5.19 -8.09 7.88
C PRO A 302 4.44 -7.46 6.69
N GLY A 303 3.88 -6.26 6.85
CA GLY A 303 3.18 -5.56 5.77
C GLY A 303 4.14 -4.99 4.71
N LEU A 304 3.62 -4.62 3.54
CA LEU A 304 4.43 -4.02 2.46
C LEU A 304 4.98 -2.62 2.83
N GLY A 305 4.40 -1.99 3.85
CA GLY A 305 4.89 -0.74 4.43
C GLY A 305 5.89 -0.92 5.58
N THR A 306 6.37 -2.15 5.84
CA THR A 306 7.33 -2.44 6.91
C THR A 306 8.77 -2.33 6.40
N PHE A 307 9.62 -1.67 7.19
CA PHE A 307 11.06 -1.53 6.96
C PHE A 307 11.75 -1.18 8.30
N ALA A 308 13.08 -1.17 8.32
CA ALA A 308 13.81 -0.66 9.49
C ALA A 308 14.08 0.85 9.40
N TYR A 309 14.38 1.33 8.19
CA TYR A 309 14.71 2.72 7.89
C TYR A 309 14.05 3.14 6.59
N ASP A 310 13.56 4.39 6.57
CA ASP A 310 13.07 4.99 5.33
C ASP A 310 14.23 5.45 4.41
N ASP A 311 13.92 6.03 3.27
CA ASP A 311 14.92 6.43 2.27
C ASP A 311 15.60 7.79 2.58
N GLU A 312 15.35 8.36 3.77
CA GLU A 312 16.13 9.44 4.38
C GLU A 312 17.00 8.94 5.55
N GLY A 313 17.01 7.62 5.82
CA GLY A 313 17.72 6.99 6.92
C GLY A 313 17.04 7.18 8.28
N VAL A 314 15.78 7.59 8.30
CA VAL A 314 14.99 7.76 9.52
C VAL A 314 14.46 6.39 9.98
N PRO A 315 14.62 6.01 11.26
CA PRO A 315 14.11 4.75 11.80
C PRO A 315 12.59 4.64 11.64
N ALA A 316 12.12 3.42 11.38
CA ALA A 316 10.72 3.08 11.35
C ALA A 316 10.02 3.43 12.68
N GLN A 317 8.88 4.06 12.59
CA GLN A 317 8.12 4.55 13.73
C GLN A 317 6.65 4.13 13.63
N ARG A 318 5.94 4.27 14.75
CA ARG A 318 4.49 4.29 14.82
C ARG A 318 4.04 5.72 15.08
N THR A 319 3.10 6.18 14.28
CA THR A 319 2.44 7.47 14.40
C THR A 319 0.94 7.26 14.55
N ASP A 320 0.34 7.85 15.57
CA ASP A 320 -1.12 7.87 15.71
C ASP A 320 -1.68 8.88 14.69
N ILE A 321 -2.50 8.41 13.77
CA ILE A 321 -3.12 9.21 12.70
C ILE A 321 -4.50 9.68 13.13
N ILE A 322 -5.31 8.76 13.64
CA ILE A 322 -6.59 9.04 14.26
C ILE A 322 -6.58 8.37 15.63
N LYS A 323 -6.84 9.14 16.68
CA LYS A 323 -6.92 8.64 18.03
C LYS A 323 -8.26 9.02 18.65
N ASP A 324 -9.00 8.01 19.10
CA ASP A 324 -10.33 8.18 19.67
C ASP A 324 -11.25 9.04 18.77
N GLY A 325 -11.16 8.81 17.44
CA GLY A 325 -11.87 9.54 16.40
C GLY A 325 -11.32 10.93 16.06
N GLN A 326 -10.31 11.43 16.75
CA GLN A 326 -9.69 12.73 16.50
C GLN A 326 -8.52 12.61 15.53
N PHE A 327 -8.44 13.46 14.51
CA PHE A 327 -7.29 13.52 13.60
C PHE A 327 -6.07 14.10 14.32
N THR A 328 -4.95 13.34 14.39
CA THR A 328 -3.79 13.67 15.25
C THR A 328 -2.46 13.71 14.52
N GLY A 329 -2.34 13.20 13.29
CA GLY A 329 -1.04 13.10 12.64
C GLY A 329 -1.05 12.98 11.13
N TYR A 330 0.06 13.38 10.52
CA TYR A 330 0.36 13.20 9.10
C TYR A 330 1.54 12.25 8.91
N LEU A 331 1.75 11.77 7.68
CA LEU A 331 3.02 11.22 7.23
C LEU A 331 3.94 12.35 6.81
N SER A 332 5.18 12.37 7.30
CA SER A 332 6.12 13.48 7.09
C SER A 332 7.50 13.02 6.63
N SER A 333 8.24 13.96 6.04
CA SER A 333 9.67 13.85 5.71
C SER A 333 10.50 14.77 6.63
N ARG A 334 11.81 14.67 6.54
CA ARG A 334 12.72 15.63 7.20
C ARG A 334 12.50 17.07 6.74
N GLU A 335 12.06 17.26 5.49
CA GLU A 335 11.73 18.58 4.91
C GLU A 335 10.39 19.13 5.45
N THR A 336 9.38 18.27 5.61
CA THR A 336 8.00 18.72 5.89
C THR A 336 7.63 18.73 7.36
N ALA A 337 8.39 18.08 8.24
CA ALA A 337 8.08 17.93 9.67
C ALA A 337 7.83 19.27 10.37
N ALA A 338 8.62 20.30 10.06
CA ALA A 338 8.47 21.64 10.63
C ALA A 338 7.13 22.31 10.30
N ALA A 339 6.50 21.98 9.17
CA ALA A 339 5.20 22.53 8.76
C ALA A 339 4.06 22.16 9.72
N ILE A 340 4.23 21.09 10.50
CA ILE A 340 3.27 20.60 11.51
C ILE A 340 3.78 20.78 12.94
N GLY A 341 4.87 21.57 13.13
CA GLY A 341 5.46 21.84 14.43
C GLY A 341 6.25 20.67 15.03
N GLU A 342 6.64 19.69 14.20
CA GLU A 342 7.44 18.54 14.64
C GLU A 342 8.93 18.80 14.38
N ASN A 343 9.78 18.37 15.30
CA ASN A 343 11.23 18.53 15.21
C ASN A 343 11.91 17.38 14.47
N ARG A 344 11.17 16.32 14.10
CA ARG A 344 11.67 15.11 13.47
C ARG A 344 10.67 14.55 12.48
N SER A 345 11.16 13.93 11.40
CA SER A 345 10.35 13.13 10.50
C SER A 345 9.79 11.89 11.20
N ASN A 346 8.62 11.45 10.81
CA ASN A 346 8.08 10.16 11.28
C ASN A 346 8.47 8.97 10.38
N GLY A 347 9.46 9.16 9.48
CA GLY A 347 10.11 8.07 8.75
C GLY A 347 9.22 7.45 7.69
N THR A 348 8.77 8.25 6.73
CA THR A 348 7.85 7.76 5.69
C THR A 348 8.31 8.02 4.25
N MET A 349 9.55 8.48 4.08
CA MET A 349 10.11 8.72 2.75
C MET A 349 10.52 7.42 2.07
N ARG A 350 9.98 7.17 0.88
CA ARG A 350 10.24 5.94 0.13
C ARG A 350 10.36 6.23 -1.36
N ALA A 351 11.22 5.49 -2.05
CA ALA A 351 11.41 5.55 -3.50
C ALA A 351 11.18 4.17 -4.14
N ASP A 352 10.66 4.17 -5.34
CA ASP A 352 10.36 2.99 -6.16
C ASP A 352 11.63 2.25 -6.62
N GLY A 353 12.74 2.99 -6.77
CA GLY A 353 14.02 2.43 -7.20
C GLY A 353 15.20 3.41 -7.04
N TRP A 354 16.38 2.97 -7.48
CA TRP A 354 17.60 3.79 -7.43
C TRP A 354 17.49 5.05 -8.29
N ASN A 355 16.69 5.03 -9.34
CA ASN A 355 16.49 6.12 -10.30
C ASN A 355 15.31 7.04 -9.94
N ARG A 356 14.84 7.01 -8.70
CA ARG A 356 13.73 7.83 -8.21
C ARG A 356 14.12 8.63 -6.97
N ILE A 357 13.65 9.86 -6.91
CA ILE A 357 13.72 10.67 -5.69
C ILE A 357 12.71 10.13 -4.67
N PRO A 358 13.06 10.01 -3.36
CA PRO A 358 12.09 9.64 -2.34
C PRO A 358 10.92 10.63 -2.25
N LEU A 359 9.73 10.11 -1.99
CA LEU A 359 8.51 10.87 -1.69
C LEU A 359 7.92 10.36 -0.36
N ILE A 360 7.08 11.18 0.28
CA ILE A 360 6.27 10.69 1.41
C ILE A 360 5.33 9.62 0.89
N ARG A 361 5.36 8.43 1.51
CA ARG A 361 4.54 7.28 1.12
C ARG A 361 3.91 6.63 2.32
N MET A 362 2.70 6.08 2.13
CA MET A 362 2.08 5.23 3.13
C MET A 362 3.03 4.11 3.57
N THR A 363 3.06 3.89 4.88
CA THR A 363 3.63 2.70 5.53
C THR A 363 2.53 1.63 5.66
N ASN A 364 2.35 1.02 6.84
CA ASN A 364 1.15 0.24 7.11
C ASN A 364 0.15 1.17 7.81
N ILE A 365 -0.86 1.61 7.09
CA ILE A 365 -1.95 2.44 7.63
C ILE A 365 -3.06 1.51 8.08
N SER A 366 -3.28 1.41 9.38
CA SER A 366 -4.08 0.34 9.95
C SER A 366 -5.13 0.85 10.92
N LEU A 367 -6.38 0.43 10.74
CA LEU A 367 -7.41 0.52 11.77
C LEU A 367 -7.09 -0.51 12.86
N LEU A 368 -7.03 -0.05 14.11
CA LEU A 368 -6.81 -0.94 15.24
C LEU A 368 -8.05 -1.81 15.47
N PRO A 369 -7.87 -3.07 15.90
CA PRO A 369 -8.99 -3.97 16.17
C PRO A 369 -9.85 -3.47 17.34
N GLY A 370 -11.14 -3.78 17.27
CA GLY A 370 -12.10 -3.56 18.33
C GLY A 370 -12.30 -4.81 19.20
N THR A 371 -13.55 -5.09 19.57
CA THR A 371 -13.88 -6.15 20.53
C THR A 371 -14.95 -7.12 20.05
N TRP A 372 -15.50 -6.93 18.85
CA TRP A 372 -16.58 -7.77 18.32
C TRP A 372 -16.05 -9.03 17.64
N SER A 373 -16.76 -10.15 17.78
CA SER A 373 -16.64 -11.23 16.81
C SER A 373 -17.43 -10.87 15.54
N LEU A 374 -17.08 -11.46 14.40
CA LEU A 374 -17.86 -11.22 13.17
C LEU A 374 -19.30 -11.76 13.30
N ASP A 375 -19.47 -12.89 13.96
CA ASP A 375 -20.78 -13.52 14.16
C ASP A 375 -21.68 -12.65 15.06
N ASP A 376 -21.16 -12.10 16.15
CA ASP A 376 -21.91 -11.17 17.01
C ASP A 376 -22.21 -9.85 16.29
N LEU A 377 -21.29 -9.38 15.47
CA LEU A 377 -21.50 -8.17 14.66
C LEU A 377 -22.65 -8.36 13.66
N ILE A 378 -22.69 -9.50 12.98
CA ILE A 378 -23.79 -9.88 12.09
C ILE A 378 -25.07 -10.05 12.90
N ALA A 379 -25.04 -10.80 14.01
CA ALA A 379 -26.20 -11.07 14.87
C ALA A 379 -26.85 -9.77 15.43
N SER A 380 -26.03 -8.74 15.68
CA SER A 380 -26.48 -7.41 16.15
C SER A 380 -26.94 -6.48 15.03
N THR A 381 -27.04 -6.94 13.78
CA THR A 381 -27.41 -6.14 12.61
C THR A 381 -28.78 -6.56 12.10
N ASP A 382 -29.81 -5.75 12.37
CA ASP A 382 -31.20 -6.07 11.98
C ASP A 382 -31.41 -5.99 10.46
N ASP A 383 -30.88 -4.92 9.83
CA ASP A 383 -30.95 -4.67 8.39
C ASP A 383 -29.62 -4.11 7.89
N GLY A 384 -28.92 -4.88 7.04
CA GLY A 384 -27.61 -4.49 6.57
C GLY A 384 -27.10 -5.31 5.39
N ILE A 385 -25.89 -4.98 4.94
CA ILE A 385 -25.16 -5.69 3.90
C ILE A 385 -23.72 -5.89 4.37
N LEU A 386 -23.25 -7.12 4.39
CA LEU A 386 -21.82 -7.44 4.45
C LEU A 386 -21.26 -7.37 3.03
N MET A 387 -20.24 -6.57 2.79
CA MET A 387 -19.62 -6.36 1.48
C MET A 387 -18.16 -6.84 1.51
N GLU A 388 -17.80 -7.63 0.51
CA GLU A 388 -16.51 -8.33 0.45
C GLU A 388 -15.78 -8.02 -0.85
N THR A 389 -14.48 -7.86 -0.77
CA THR A 389 -13.50 -7.74 -1.86
C THR A 389 -13.81 -6.62 -2.84
N ASN A 390 -12.82 -5.78 -3.10
CA ASN A 390 -12.99 -4.64 -4.00
C ASN A 390 -13.18 -5.08 -5.46
N ARG A 391 -14.14 -4.44 -6.14
CA ARG A 391 -14.36 -4.55 -7.59
C ARG A 391 -13.98 -3.27 -8.33
N SER A 392 -14.35 -2.13 -7.77
CA SER A 392 -14.09 -0.82 -8.36
C SER A 392 -14.07 0.26 -7.28
N TRP A 393 -13.39 1.36 -7.56
CA TRP A 393 -13.40 2.50 -6.65
C TRP A 393 -13.26 3.81 -7.43
N SER A 394 -13.82 4.86 -6.85
CA SER A 394 -13.64 6.24 -7.27
C SER A 394 -13.63 7.13 -6.04
N ILE A 395 -12.75 8.11 -6.03
CA ILE A 395 -12.65 9.11 -4.97
C ILE A 395 -12.16 10.42 -5.59
N ASP A 396 -12.65 11.55 -5.10
CA ASP A 396 -12.27 12.87 -5.62
C ASP A 396 -10.80 13.24 -5.31
N ASP A 397 -10.28 14.26 -5.97
CA ASP A 397 -8.90 14.71 -5.82
C ASP A 397 -8.54 15.15 -4.41
N ARG A 398 -9.53 15.54 -3.60
CA ARG A 398 -9.36 15.89 -2.19
C ARG A 398 -9.46 14.70 -1.26
N ARG A 399 -9.86 13.52 -1.76
CA ARG A 399 -10.10 12.30 -0.97
C ARG A 399 -11.28 12.43 0.01
N TYR A 400 -12.29 13.21 -0.37
CA TYR A 400 -13.42 13.56 0.48
C TYR A 400 -14.73 12.85 0.10
N HIS A 401 -15.05 12.78 -1.20
CA HIS A 401 -16.23 12.06 -1.71
C HIS A 401 -15.80 10.78 -2.39
N PHE A 402 -16.41 9.66 -2.02
CA PHE A 402 -16.04 8.35 -2.57
C PHE A 402 -17.26 7.52 -2.98
N GLN A 403 -17.01 6.59 -3.92
CA GLN A 403 -17.91 5.50 -4.29
C GLN A 403 -17.09 4.25 -4.57
N PHE A 404 -17.37 3.15 -3.85
CA PHE A 404 -16.69 1.88 -4.01
C PHE A 404 -17.68 0.78 -4.33
N GLY A 405 -17.29 -0.13 -5.23
CA GLY A 405 -18.01 -1.34 -5.57
C GLY A 405 -17.27 -2.58 -5.06
N CYS A 406 -18.02 -3.58 -4.62
CA CYS A 406 -17.48 -4.85 -4.16
C CYS A 406 -17.87 -5.99 -5.10
N GLU A 407 -17.13 -7.10 -5.03
CA GLU A 407 -17.41 -8.28 -5.83
C GLU A 407 -18.65 -9.02 -5.36
N LEU A 408 -18.86 -9.05 -4.04
CA LEU A 408 -19.90 -9.83 -3.38
C LEU A 408 -20.51 -9.04 -2.22
N GLY A 409 -21.81 -9.19 -2.03
CA GLY A 409 -22.53 -8.75 -0.85
C GLY A 409 -23.40 -9.86 -0.26
N TRP A 410 -23.63 -9.80 1.05
CA TRP A 410 -24.58 -10.63 1.75
C TRP A 410 -25.62 -9.76 2.43
N GLU A 411 -26.89 -9.94 2.07
CA GLU A 411 -27.97 -9.27 2.80
C GLU A 411 -28.10 -9.85 4.21
N ILE A 412 -28.16 -8.95 5.19
CA ILE A 412 -28.39 -9.29 6.59
C ILE A 412 -29.79 -8.84 6.96
N LYS A 413 -30.59 -9.78 7.50
CA LYS A 413 -31.93 -9.53 8.07
C LYS A 413 -32.04 -10.23 9.41
N ASN A 414 -32.49 -9.49 10.42
CA ASN A 414 -32.69 -10.01 11.78
C ASN A 414 -31.47 -10.80 12.29
N GLY A 415 -30.27 -10.25 12.09
CA GLY A 415 -29.03 -10.83 12.56
C GLY A 415 -28.51 -12.06 11.78
N LYS A 416 -29.00 -12.30 10.56
CA LYS A 416 -28.61 -13.47 9.75
C LYS A 416 -28.30 -13.08 8.31
N LYS A 417 -27.27 -13.70 7.73
CA LYS A 417 -27.05 -13.66 6.28
C LYS A 417 -28.18 -14.44 5.60
N VAL A 418 -29.02 -13.79 4.77
CA VAL A 418 -30.20 -14.40 4.17
C VAL A 418 -30.02 -14.71 2.68
N ARG A 419 -29.26 -13.94 1.95
CA ARG A 419 -28.99 -14.17 0.52
C ARG A 419 -27.77 -13.43 0.03
N MET A 420 -27.19 -13.95 -1.06
CA MET A 420 -26.13 -13.32 -1.82
C MET A 420 -26.66 -12.13 -2.65
N LEU A 421 -25.88 -11.08 -2.77
CA LEU A 421 -26.15 -9.91 -3.58
C LEU A 421 -25.01 -9.67 -4.57
N LYS A 422 -25.32 -9.36 -5.82
CA LYS A 422 -24.33 -8.99 -6.83
C LYS A 422 -24.20 -7.49 -7.01
N ASN A 423 -23.03 -7.07 -7.45
CA ASN A 423 -22.69 -5.68 -7.77
C ASN A 423 -22.95 -4.70 -6.62
N PRO A 424 -22.65 -5.03 -5.35
CA PRO A 424 -22.89 -4.08 -4.28
C PRO A 424 -21.93 -2.89 -4.38
N SER A 425 -22.47 -1.69 -4.13
CA SER A 425 -21.68 -0.47 -4.01
C SER A 425 -22.12 0.34 -2.80
N TYR A 426 -21.19 1.15 -2.31
CA TYR A 426 -21.48 2.12 -1.27
C TYR A 426 -20.75 3.44 -1.55
N SER A 427 -21.32 4.54 -1.09
CA SER A 427 -20.79 5.87 -1.30
C SER A 427 -21.01 6.77 -0.09
N GLY A 428 -20.20 7.80 0.03
CA GLY A 428 -20.32 8.74 1.13
C GLY A 428 -19.30 9.86 1.11
N ILE A 429 -19.37 10.64 2.18
CA ILE A 429 -18.39 11.67 2.54
C ILE A 429 -17.47 11.06 3.61
N THR A 430 -16.17 11.17 3.42
CA THR A 430 -15.16 10.49 4.26
C THR A 430 -15.41 10.65 5.76
N THR A 431 -15.58 11.88 6.24
CA THR A 431 -15.77 12.11 7.68
C THR A 431 -17.13 11.62 8.19
N GLU A 432 -18.19 11.75 7.42
CA GLU A 432 -19.52 11.24 7.79
C GLU A 432 -19.49 9.71 7.88
N PHE A 433 -18.86 9.07 6.91
CA PHE A 433 -18.71 7.62 6.88
C PHE A 433 -17.97 7.11 8.12
N TRP A 434 -16.77 7.64 8.42
CA TRP A 434 -15.98 7.21 9.58
C TRP A 434 -16.66 7.56 10.93
N ASN A 435 -17.43 8.64 11.01
CA ASN A 435 -18.23 8.96 12.19
C ASN A 435 -19.43 8.00 12.38
N SER A 436 -19.85 7.31 11.33
CA SER A 436 -20.95 6.32 11.40
C SER A 436 -20.46 4.92 11.83
N CYS A 437 -19.14 4.72 12.04
CA CYS A 437 -18.56 3.47 12.53
C CYS A 437 -19.01 3.21 13.97
N ASP A 438 -19.74 2.13 14.22
CA ASP A 438 -20.26 1.81 15.56
C ASP A 438 -19.78 0.47 16.13
N ALA A 439 -19.09 -0.35 15.31
CA ALA A 439 -18.52 -1.62 15.76
C ALA A 439 -17.34 -2.03 14.89
N ILE A 440 -16.29 -2.55 15.50
CA ILE A 440 -15.07 -3.07 14.85
C ILE A 440 -14.78 -4.45 15.44
N CYS A 441 -14.49 -5.42 14.58
CA CYS A 441 -14.13 -6.76 15.02
C CYS A 441 -12.77 -6.79 15.73
N ASP A 442 -12.52 -7.87 16.46
CA ASP A 442 -11.35 -8.07 17.31
C ASP A 442 -10.09 -8.48 16.52
N GLN A 443 -9.01 -8.72 17.25
CA GLN A 443 -7.70 -9.11 16.71
C GLN A 443 -7.76 -10.45 15.94
N ASN A 444 -8.68 -11.36 16.26
CA ASN A 444 -8.79 -12.67 15.57
C ASN A 444 -9.29 -12.51 14.13
N HIS A 445 -9.99 -11.42 13.84
CA HIS A 445 -10.51 -11.07 12.53
C HIS A 445 -9.65 -10.02 11.81
N TRP A 446 -8.56 -9.56 12.44
CA TRP A 446 -7.69 -8.54 11.88
C TRP A 446 -6.65 -9.12 10.93
N THR A 447 -6.53 -8.53 9.76
CA THR A 447 -5.56 -8.94 8.72
C THR A 447 -4.79 -7.73 8.22
N LEU A 448 -3.46 -7.89 8.07
CA LEU A 448 -2.60 -6.89 7.43
C LEU A 448 -2.51 -7.19 5.93
N TRP A 449 -3.30 -6.47 5.15
CA TRP A 449 -3.37 -6.59 3.69
C TRP A 449 -2.25 -5.84 2.98
N GLY A 450 -1.71 -6.41 1.91
CA GLY A 450 -0.74 -5.76 1.04
C GLY A 450 -1.39 -5.24 -0.23
N THR A 451 -1.21 -3.95 -0.51
CA THR A 451 -1.56 -3.32 -1.80
C THR A 451 -0.27 -3.07 -2.57
N PRO A 452 0.03 -3.82 -3.64
CA PRO A 452 1.36 -3.80 -4.27
C PRO A 452 1.59 -2.59 -5.20
N ASN A 453 0.54 -1.94 -5.67
CA ASN A 453 0.55 -1.02 -6.81
C ASN A 453 0.03 0.39 -6.49
N CYS A 454 0.33 0.91 -5.30
CA CYS A 454 -0.05 2.29 -4.95
C CYS A 454 0.77 3.31 -5.75
N GLY A 455 0.09 4.09 -6.59
CA GLY A 455 0.69 5.17 -7.38
C GLY A 455 0.79 6.48 -6.61
N LYS A 456 1.83 7.27 -6.88
CA LYS A 456 2.02 8.64 -6.40
C LYS A 456 2.96 9.42 -7.33
N GLY A 457 2.92 10.73 -7.28
CA GLY A 457 3.81 11.68 -7.98
C GLY A 457 4.14 12.89 -7.11
N GLN A 458 4.96 13.81 -7.56
CA GLN A 458 5.77 13.83 -8.77
C GLN A 458 7.25 13.62 -8.44
N PRO A 459 8.00 12.87 -9.27
CA PRO A 459 7.59 12.12 -10.46
C PRO A 459 6.79 10.86 -10.14
N SER A 460 6.08 10.30 -11.15
CA SER A 460 5.26 9.09 -10.99
C SER A 460 6.08 7.90 -10.50
N GLN A 461 5.61 7.27 -9.43
CA GLN A 461 6.22 6.09 -8.77
C GLN A 461 5.13 5.14 -8.30
N THR A 462 5.42 3.85 -8.30
CA THR A 462 4.50 2.80 -7.80
C THR A 462 5.15 2.03 -6.66
N MET A 463 4.42 1.82 -5.55
CA MET A 463 4.97 1.20 -4.36
C MET A 463 3.95 0.36 -3.59
N GLY A 464 4.43 -0.70 -2.95
CA GLY A 464 3.62 -1.48 -2.03
C GLY A 464 3.35 -0.76 -0.71
N THR A 465 2.11 -0.85 -0.22
CA THR A 465 1.64 -0.32 1.07
C THR A 465 0.91 -1.40 1.86
N GLY A 466 0.84 -1.28 3.17
CA GLY A 466 0.11 -2.20 4.03
C GLY A 466 -1.13 -1.55 4.65
N HIS A 467 -2.20 -2.34 4.84
CA HIS A 467 -3.43 -1.87 5.49
C HIS A 467 -3.99 -2.94 6.41
N GLY A 468 -3.85 -2.71 7.70
CA GLY A 468 -4.43 -3.58 8.72
C GLY A 468 -5.88 -3.21 8.99
N ALA A 469 -6.77 -4.20 8.94
CA ALA A 469 -8.18 -4.01 9.25
C ALA A 469 -8.82 -5.29 9.78
N ALA A 470 -9.82 -5.14 10.63
CA ALA A 470 -10.82 -6.16 10.94
C ALA A 470 -12.17 -5.69 10.39
N PRO A 471 -13.12 -6.59 10.09
CA PRO A 471 -14.45 -6.19 9.65
C PRO A 471 -15.06 -5.14 10.56
N ALA A 472 -15.71 -4.12 9.98
CA ALA A 472 -16.32 -3.04 10.76
C ALA A 472 -17.67 -2.64 10.18
N ARG A 473 -18.58 -2.19 11.06
CA ARG A 473 -19.92 -1.75 10.71
C ARG A 473 -20.05 -0.24 10.69
N PHE A 474 -20.69 0.24 9.63
CA PHE A 474 -21.01 1.64 9.39
C PHE A 474 -22.52 1.81 9.23
N ARG A 475 -23.09 2.79 9.91
CA ARG A 475 -24.54 3.03 9.92
C ARG A 475 -24.95 4.03 8.85
N ASN A 476 -26.18 3.85 8.34
CA ASN A 476 -26.83 4.83 7.47
C ASN A 476 -26.03 5.18 6.20
N VAL A 477 -25.34 4.19 5.64
CA VAL A 477 -24.51 4.33 4.43
C VAL A 477 -25.38 4.24 3.19
N THR A 478 -25.14 5.11 2.21
CA THR A 478 -25.79 5.02 0.89
C THR A 478 -25.24 3.82 0.14
N VAL A 479 -26.13 2.88 -0.19
CA VAL A 479 -25.79 1.67 -0.97
C VAL A 479 -26.53 1.65 -2.30
N GLY A 480 -26.01 0.91 -3.26
CA GLY A 480 -26.58 0.79 -4.58
C GLY A 480 -25.88 -0.25 -5.43
N ILE A 481 -25.99 -0.10 -6.75
CA ILE A 481 -25.42 -1.02 -7.74
C ILE A 481 -24.13 -0.41 -8.29
N ALA A 482 -23.04 -1.17 -8.24
CA ALA A 482 -21.83 -0.86 -9.00
C ALA A 482 -22.08 -1.20 -10.47
N TYR A 483 -22.05 -0.20 -11.33
CA TYR A 483 -22.05 -0.44 -12.77
C TYR A 483 -20.66 -0.99 -13.16
N ALA A 484 -20.64 -2.02 -14.02
CA ALA A 484 -19.41 -2.43 -14.68
C ALA A 484 -18.92 -1.26 -15.55
N GLY A 485 -17.77 -0.70 -15.22
CA GLY A 485 -17.11 0.31 -16.04
C GLY A 485 -16.49 -0.33 -17.29
#